data_a1070b46d332984c96d403a447b7f339
#
_entry.id   a1070b46d332984c96d403a447b7f339
#
_cell.length_a   1.000
_cell.length_b   1.000
_cell.length_c   1.000
_cell.angle_alpha   90.00
_cell.angle_beta   90.00
_cell.angle_gamma   90.00
#
_symmetry.space_group_name_H-M   'P 1'
#
loop_
_entity.id
_entity.type
_entity.pdbx_description
1 polymer ?
#
loop_
_entity_poly.entity_id
_entity_poly.type
_entity_poly.pdbx_seq_one_letter_code
_entity_poly.pdbx_strand_id
1 'polypeptide(L)'
;SSDLAARALVNRVGARPGVLAQELNKTLMYVGKNKEVSEKDVQEVVGETKLETVFSLTDALKNKNPHKALQLLQNQLDHGEEPIKILGTIAWQFRVIWEVKHYQQRNIPSGQIAKAMGANPFVVEKALQHTKRFSTQQLRRSYSQLTQADRSLKSTSQNPVAVMQTLILGLTANNQAS
;
A
#
# COMPACT_ATOMS: atom_id res chain seq x y z
N SER A 1 18.67 15.19 -11.98
CA SER A 1 18.70 14.65 -10.61
C SER A 1 17.69 15.33 -9.70
N SER A 2 17.50 16.65 -9.75
CA SER A 2 16.53 17.35 -8.88
C SER A 2 15.07 16.93 -9.13
N ASP A 3 14.73 16.55 -10.32
CA ASP A 3 13.38 16.10 -10.71
C ASP A 3 13.04 14.73 -10.09
N LEU A 4 14.01 13.83 -9.98
CA LEU A 4 13.85 12.54 -9.31
C LEU A 4 13.67 12.70 -7.80
N ALA A 5 14.43 13.59 -7.18
CA ALA A 5 14.29 13.89 -5.75
C ALA A 5 12.92 14.54 -5.43
N ALA A 6 12.47 15.48 -6.28
CA ALA A 6 11.15 16.09 -6.14
C ALA A 6 10.02 15.06 -6.28
N ARG A 7 10.11 14.17 -7.26
CA ARG A 7 9.16 13.06 -7.42
C ARG A 7 9.18 12.10 -6.23
N ALA A 8 10.37 11.73 -5.74
CA ALA A 8 10.51 10.89 -4.57
C ALA A 8 9.86 11.52 -3.34
N LEU A 9 10.03 12.83 -3.14
CA LEU A 9 9.42 13.56 -2.04
C LEU A 9 7.89 13.56 -2.14
N VAL A 10 7.35 13.93 -3.32
CA VAL A 10 5.88 13.93 -3.55
C VAL A 10 5.30 12.53 -3.40
N ASN A 11 5.98 11.50 -3.89
CA ASN A 11 5.54 10.12 -3.77
C ASN A 11 5.49 9.65 -2.31
N ARG A 12 6.42 10.14 -1.46
CA ARG A 12 6.49 9.76 -0.05
C ARG A 12 5.49 10.49 0.83
N VAL A 13 5.30 11.77 0.65
CA VAL A 13 4.47 12.61 1.54
C VAL A 13 3.13 13.03 0.94
N GLY A 14 2.90 12.74 -0.33
CA GLY A 14 1.73 13.20 -1.07
C GLY A 14 1.82 14.70 -1.41
N ALA A 15 0.80 15.21 -2.11
CA ALA A 15 0.76 16.59 -2.58
C ALA A 15 0.19 17.58 -1.55
N ARG A 16 0.49 17.41 -0.27
CA ARG A 16 0.08 18.34 0.80
C ARG A 16 1.15 19.42 1.00
N PRO A 17 0.90 20.70 0.63
CA PRO A 17 1.94 21.73 0.57
C PRO A 17 2.70 21.94 1.89
N GLY A 18 2.01 21.95 3.02
CA GLY A 18 2.64 22.14 4.34
C GLY A 18 3.58 21.00 4.73
N VAL A 19 3.19 19.76 4.46
CA VAL A 19 4.00 18.57 4.74
C VAL A 19 5.19 18.50 3.80
N LEU A 20 4.98 18.78 2.50
CA LEU A 20 6.04 18.85 1.51
C LEU A 20 7.11 19.88 1.88
N ALA A 21 6.70 21.09 2.29
CA ALA A 21 7.62 22.14 2.71
C ALA A 21 8.44 21.72 3.94
N GLN A 22 7.82 21.08 4.92
CA GLN A 22 8.49 20.59 6.13
C GLN A 22 9.52 19.50 5.80
N GLU A 23 9.14 18.51 5.02
CA GLU A 23 10.02 17.39 4.64
C GLU A 23 11.14 17.84 3.71
N LEU A 24 10.85 18.79 2.81
CA LEU A 24 11.88 19.42 1.97
C LEU A 24 12.91 20.16 2.82
N ASN A 25 12.47 20.96 3.80
CA ASN A 25 13.38 21.70 4.70
C ASN A 25 14.26 20.73 5.51
N LYS A 26 13.73 19.65 6.03
CA LYS A 26 14.53 18.63 6.72
C LYS A 26 15.57 18.01 5.78
N THR A 27 15.18 17.68 4.56
CA THR A 27 16.11 17.10 3.57
C THR A 27 17.21 18.09 3.18
N LEU A 28 16.87 19.36 2.99
CA LEU A 28 17.87 20.42 2.71
C LEU A 28 18.83 20.62 3.88
N MET A 29 18.36 20.59 5.12
CA MET A 29 19.22 20.66 6.30
C MET A 29 20.18 19.46 6.39
N TYR A 30 19.70 18.25 6.07
CA TYR A 30 20.52 17.04 6.07
C TYR A 30 21.63 17.09 5.01
N VAL A 31 21.30 17.50 3.79
CA VAL A 31 22.24 17.56 2.67
C VAL A 31 23.25 18.69 2.84
N GLY A 32 22.88 19.76 3.54
CA GLY A 32 23.74 20.92 3.80
C GLY A 32 23.81 21.93 2.64
N LYS A 33 24.43 23.06 2.91
CA LYS A 33 24.55 24.16 1.93
C LYS A 33 25.37 23.73 0.71
N ASN A 34 24.91 24.09 -0.47
CA ASN A 34 25.59 23.89 -1.77
C ASN A 34 25.64 22.43 -2.31
N LYS A 35 24.78 21.54 -1.87
CA LYS A 35 24.61 20.22 -2.48
C LYS A 35 23.22 20.06 -3.08
N GLU A 36 23.14 19.39 -4.22
CA GLU A 36 21.85 19.00 -4.79
C GLU A 36 21.24 17.85 -3.97
N VAL A 37 19.95 17.93 -3.72
CA VAL A 37 19.19 16.86 -3.09
C VAL A 37 19.04 15.70 -4.08
N SER A 38 19.48 14.52 -3.68
CA SER A 38 19.29 13.28 -4.43
C SER A 38 18.07 12.52 -3.95
N GLU A 39 17.60 11.56 -4.76
CA GLU A 39 16.54 10.64 -4.36
C GLU A 39 16.92 9.84 -3.09
N LYS A 40 18.20 9.46 -2.97
CA LYS A 40 18.72 8.76 -1.80
C LYS A 40 18.64 9.60 -0.52
N ASP A 41 18.94 10.89 -0.59
CA ASP A 41 18.84 11.80 0.55
C ASP A 41 17.37 11.91 1.01
N VAL A 42 16.43 11.98 0.07
CA VAL A 42 15.00 11.96 0.38
C VAL A 42 14.61 10.64 1.07
N GLN A 43 15.14 9.52 0.60
CA GLN A 43 14.88 8.20 1.20
C GLN A 43 15.43 8.08 2.62
N GLU A 44 16.56 8.68 2.92
CA GLU A 44 17.17 8.62 4.25
C GLU A 44 16.50 9.56 5.25
N VAL A 45 16.07 10.74 4.81
CA VAL A 45 15.51 11.79 5.70
C VAL A 45 14.01 11.66 5.89
N VAL A 46 13.31 11.38 4.81
CA VAL A 46 11.86 11.16 4.82
C VAL A 46 11.63 9.68 5.07
N GLY A 47 11.45 9.28 6.31
CA GLY A 47 11.19 7.88 6.67
C GLY A 47 10.06 7.24 5.86
N GLU A 48 9.85 5.93 6.02
CA GLU A 48 8.72 5.24 5.37
C GLU A 48 7.44 6.01 5.65
N THR A 49 6.80 6.47 4.58
CA THR A 49 5.50 7.13 4.71
C THR A 49 4.44 6.10 5.11
N LYS A 50 3.37 6.57 5.73
CA LYS A 50 2.18 5.74 6.00
C LYS A 50 1.71 4.99 4.74
N LEU A 51 1.88 5.59 3.56
CA LEU A 51 1.53 4.98 2.27
C LEU A 51 2.49 3.84 1.90
N GLU A 52 3.80 3.98 2.10
CA GLU A 52 4.78 2.91 1.84
C GLU A 52 4.61 1.74 2.81
N THR A 53 4.37 2.01 4.09
CA THR A 53 4.07 0.97 5.08
C THR A 53 2.83 0.16 4.68
N VAL A 54 1.81 0.84 4.16
CA VAL A 54 0.58 0.25 3.64
C VAL A 54 0.85 -0.64 2.44
N PHE A 55 1.65 -0.18 1.47
CA PHE A 55 2.03 -0.99 0.31
C PHE A 55 2.96 -2.15 0.67
N SER A 56 3.82 -2.00 1.66
CA SER A 56 4.71 -3.07 2.13
C SER A 56 3.92 -4.30 2.63
N LEU A 57 2.83 -4.09 3.35
CA LEU A 57 1.97 -5.19 3.80
C LEU A 57 1.31 -5.89 2.59
N THR A 58 0.75 -5.13 1.67
CA THR A 58 0.13 -5.71 0.45
C THR A 58 1.17 -6.41 -0.43
N ASP A 59 2.39 -5.90 -0.52
CA ASP A 59 3.49 -6.57 -1.20
C ASP A 59 3.82 -7.93 -0.57
N ALA A 60 3.85 -8.01 0.76
CA ALA A 60 4.07 -9.27 1.47
C ALA A 60 2.90 -10.25 1.25
N LEU A 61 1.66 -9.78 1.24
CA LEU A 61 0.47 -10.58 0.92
C LEU A 61 0.54 -11.15 -0.50
N LYS A 62 0.87 -10.30 -1.47
CA LYS A 62 1.02 -10.66 -2.87
C LYS A 62 2.15 -11.67 -3.10
N ASN A 63 3.27 -11.49 -2.42
CA ASN A 63 4.43 -12.38 -2.52
C ASN A 63 4.23 -13.69 -1.75
N LYS A 64 3.04 -13.90 -1.16
CA LYS A 64 2.72 -15.11 -0.39
C LYS A 64 3.73 -15.36 0.73
N ASN A 65 4.15 -14.28 1.39
CA ASN A 65 5.08 -14.32 2.51
C ASN A 65 4.33 -14.04 3.83
N PRO A 66 3.75 -15.07 4.47
CA PRO A 66 2.95 -14.91 5.68
C PRO A 66 3.79 -14.37 6.85
N HIS A 67 5.04 -14.81 6.97
CA HIS A 67 5.94 -14.34 8.04
C HIS A 67 6.15 -12.83 7.96
N LYS A 68 6.51 -12.31 6.78
CA LYS A 68 6.71 -10.88 6.58
C LYS A 68 5.41 -10.11 6.76
N ALA A 69 4.30 -10.63 6.26
CA ALA A 69 3.00 -9.99 6.39
C ALA A 69 2.54 -9.90 7.86
N LEU A 70 2.72 -10.97 8.65
CA LEU A 70 2.41 -10.96 10.09
C LEU A 70 3.32 -10.01 10.87
N GLN A 71 4.61 -9.94 10.52
CA GLN A 71 5.54 -8.98 11.12
C GLN A 71 5.13 -7.53 10.86
N LEU A 72 4.73 -7.21 9.62
CA LEU A 72 4.28 -5.87 9.25
C LEU A 72 2.94 -5.52 9.92
N LEU A 73 2.02 -6.48 10.04
CA LEU A 73 0.78 -6.32 10.81
C LEU A 73 1.11 -5.99 12.27
N GLN A 74 1.98 -6.78 12.91
CA GLN A 74 2.34 -6.57 14.31
C GLN A 74 2.97 -5.20 14.52
N ASN A 75 3.87 -4.77 13.63
CA ASN A 75 4.47 -3.44 13.71
C ASN A 75 3.42 -2.32 13.66
N GLN A 76 2.40 -2.42 12.81
CA GLN A 76 1.32 -1.43 12.75
C GLN A 76 0.50 -1.41 14.04
N LEU A 77 0.18 -2.58 14.58
CA LEU A 77 -0.55 -2.71 15.86
C LEU A 77 0.25 -2.12 17.02
N ASP A 78 1.57 -2.39 17.09
CA ASP A 78 2.48 -1.86 18.12
C ASP A 78 2.64 -0.34 18.05
N HIS A 79 2.47 0.24 16.85
CA HIS A 79 2.42 1.70 16.65
C HIS A 79 1.04 2.32 16.90
N GLY A 80 0.09 1.53 17.42
CA GLY A 80 -1.23 2.01 17.82
C GLY A 80 -2.27 2.11 16.70
N GLU A 81 -1.98 1.51 15.51
CA GLU A 81 -2.99 1.43 14.46
C GLU A 81 -4.10 0.44 14.85
N GLU A 82 -5.32 0.86 14.67
CA GLU A 82 -6.49 0.02 14.99
C GLU A 82 -6.69 -1.07 13.92
N PRO A 83 -7.00 -2.32 14.30
CA PRO A 83 -7.25 -3.41 13.37
C PRO A 83 -8.24 -3.07 12.25
N ILE A 84 -9.31 -2.38 12.56
CA ILE A 84 -10.33 -1.98 11.57
C ILE A 84 -9.77 -0.98 10.53
N LYS A 85 -8.85 -0.11 10.91
CA LYS A 85 -8.19 0.83 10.00
C LYS A 85 -7.19 0.11 9.11
N ILE A 86 -6.43 -0.84 9.67
CA ILE A 86 -5.52 -1.69 8.89
C ILE A 86 -6.31 -2.49 7.85
N LEU A 87 -7.42 -3.10 8.25
CA LEU A 87 -8.32 -3.81 7.35
C LEU A 87 -8.83 -2.92 6.22
N GLY A 88 -9.32 -1.72 6.56
CA GLY A 88 -9.81 -0.74 5.58
C GLY A 88 -8.76 -0.37 4.54
N THR A 89 -7.51 -0.24 4.98
CA THR A 89 -6.36 0.04 4.10
C THR A 89 -6.05 -1.12 3.15
N ILE A 90 -6.03 -2.35 3.65
CA ILE A 90 -5.85 -3.55 2.81
C ILE A 90 -7.00 -3.66 1.79
N ALA A 91 -8.23 -3.51 2.24
CA ALA A 91 -9.41 -3.58 1.37
C ALA A 91 -9.38 -2.50 0.27
N TRP A 92 -8.97 -1.28 0.60
CA TRP A 92 -8.79 -0.21 -0.38
C TRP A 92 -7.76 -0.58 -1.45
N GLN A 93 -6.63 -1.17 -1.08
CA GLN A 93 -5.60 -1.58 -2.03
C GLN A 93 -6.08 -2.69 -2.96
N PHE A 94 -6.76 -3.71 -2.44
CA PHE A 94 -7.35 -4.75 -3.26
C PHE A 94 -8.39 -4.17 -4.24
N ARG A 95 -9.17 -3.18 -3.81
CA ARG A 95 -10.11 -2.46 -4.69
C ARG A 95 -9.38 -1.74 -5.82
N VAL A 96 -8.30 -1.01 -5.51
CA VAL A 96 -7.51 -0.32 -6.54
C VAL A 96 -6.93 -1.32 -7.54
N ILE A 97 -6.38 -2.44 -7.08
CA ILE A 97 -5.87 -3.49 -7.97
C ILE A 97 -6.98 -4.03 -8.88
N TRP A 98 -8.17 -4.25 -8.33
CA TRP A 98 -9.33 -4.69 -9.09
C TRP A 98 -9.74 -3.69 -10.18
N GLU A 99 -9.87 -2.42 -9.81
CA GLU A 99 -10.22 -1.35 -10.73
C GLU A 99 -9.19 -1.21 -11.85
N VAL A 100 -7.90 -1.16 -11.51
CA VAL A 100 -6.81 -1.10 -12.50
C VAL A 100 -6.86 -2.29 -13.46
N LYS A 101 -7.08 -3.50 -12.93
CA LYS A 101 -7.24 -4.71 -13.77
C LYS A 101 -8.44 -4.59 -14.73
N HIS A 102 -9.55 -4.03 -14.26
CA HIS A 102 -10.72 -3.78 -15.09
C HIS A 102 -10.43 -2.81 -16.25
N TYR A 103 -9.73 -1.70 -15.97
CA TYR A 103 -9.30 -0.76 -17.01
C TYR A 103 -8.34 -1.40 -18.02
N GLN A 104 -7.41 -2.25 -17.56
CA GLN A 104 -6.52 -3.01 -18.45
C GLN A 104 -7.32 -3.96 -19.38
N GLN A 105 -8.34 -4.63 -18.86
CA GLN A 105 -9.21 -5.52 -19.67
C GLN A 105 -10.01 -4.76 -20.74
N ARG A 106 -10.23 -3.47 -20.54
CA ARG A 106 -10.85 -2.57 -21.52
C ARG A 106 -9.84 -1.93 -22.47
N ASN A 107 -8.59 -2.43 -22.50
CA ASN A 107 -7.52 -1.93 -23.34
C ASN A 107 -7.16 -0.44 -23.11
N ILE A 108 -7.41 0.11 -21.93
CA ILE A 108 -6.95 1.44 -21.57
C ILE A 108 -5.45 1.39 -21.34
N PRO A 109 -4.66 2.23 -22.04
CA PRO A 109 -3.21 2.27 -21.85
C PRO A 109 -2.83 2.56 -20.40
N SER A 110 -1.83 1.85 -19.88
CA SER A 110 -1.42 1.96 -18.46
C SER A 110 -1.16 3.39 -18.02
N GLY A 111 -0.55 4.22 -18.87
CA GLY A 111 -0.30 5.64 -18.59
C GLY A 111 -1.55 6.53 -18.51
N GLN A 112 -2.71 6.05 -18.97
CA GLN A 112 -3.98 6.78 -18.95
C GLN A 112 -4.91 6.30 -17.82
N ILE A 113 -4.62 5.16 -17.20
CA ILE A 113 -5.50 4.56 -16.16
C ILE A 113 -5.65 5.50 -14.98
N ALA A 114 -4.58 6.11 -14.48
CA ALA A 114 -4.65 7.03 -13.36
C ALA A 114 -5.59 8.21 -13.61
N LYS A 115 -5.53 8.80 -14.81
CA LYS A 115 -6.41 9.87 -15.24
C LYS A 115 -7.85 9.38 -15.36
N ALA A 116 -8.07 8.21 -15.96
CA ALA A 116 -9.40 7.62 -16.13
C ALA A 116 -10.07 7.28 -14.79
N MET A 117 -9.28 6.87 -13.80
CA MET A 117 -9.74 6.58 -12.43
C MET A 117 -9.89 7.83 -11.57
N GLY A 118 -9.34 8.97 -11.97
CA GLY A 118 -9.19 10.13 -11.07
C GLY A 118 -8.31 9.86 -9.85
N ALA A 119 -7.35 8.93 -9.98
CA ALA A 119 -6.54 8.43 -8.90
C ALA A 119 -5.09 8.98 -8.96
N ASN A 120 -4.39 8.90 -7.82
CA ASN A 120 -2.98 9.25 -7.76
C ASN A 120 -2.17 8.31 -8.67
N PRO A 121 -1.35 8.84 -9.61
CA PRO A 121 -0.54 8.04 -10.53
C PRO A 121 0.37 7.02 -9.82
N PHE A 122 0.96 7.39 -8.68
CA PHE A 122 1.81 6.49 -7.90
C PHE A 122 1.05 5.26 -7.37
N VAL A 123 -0.18 5.48 -6.89
CA VAL A 123 -1.06 4.40 -6.41
C VAL A 123 -1.40 3.44 -7.53
N VAL A 124 -1.72 3.98 -8.72
CA VAL A 124 -2.02 3.17 -9.91
C VAL A 124 -0.80 2.42 -10.40
N GLU A 125 0.37 3.04 -10.42
CA GLU A 125 1.64 2.39 -10.78
C GLU A 125 1.94 1.20 -9.87
N LYS A 126 1.78 1.36 -8.55
CA LYS A 126 1.92 0.27 -7.59
C LYS A 126 0.89 -0.84 -7.84
N ALA A 127 -0.35 -0.49 -8.08
CA ALA A 127 -1.40 -1.46 -8.39
C ALA A 127 -1.13 -2.23 -9.70
N LEU A 128 -0.61 -1.56 -10.74
CA LEU A 128 -0.23 -2.19 -12.00
C LEU A 128 0.79 -3.31 -11.83
N GLN A 129 1.74 -3.16 -10.90
CA GLN A 129 2.72 -4.20 -10.59
C GLN A 129 2.06 -5.47 -10.02
N HIS A 130 0.86 -5.33 -9.45
CA HIS A 130 0.14 -6.43 -8.83
C HIS A 130 -0.89 -7.10 -9.74
N THR A 131 -1.41 -6.41 -10.75
CA THR A 131 -2.49 -6.93 -11.61
C THR A 131 -2.16 -8.23 -12.33
N LYS A 132 -0.88 -8.44 -12.69
CA LYS A 132 -0.42 -9.66 -13.34
C LYS A 132 -0.35 -10.86 -12.40
N ARG A 133 -0.25 -10.64 -11.10
CA ARG A 133 -0.07 -11.68 -10.08
C ARG A 133 -1.37 -12.13 -9.42
N PHE A 134 -2.46 -11.37 -9.61
CA PHE A 134 -3.78 -11.74 -9.14
C PHE A 134 -4.70 -12.07 -10.31
N SER A 135 -5.21 -13.30 -10.35
CA SER A 135 -6.33 -13.63 -11.22
C SER A 135 -7.61 -12.96 -10.69
N THR A 136 -8.62 -12.82 -11.54
CA THR A 136 -9.94 -12.33 -11.14
C THR A 136 -10.55 -13.19 -10.02
N GLN A 137 -10.34 -14.51 -10.10
CA GLN A 137 -10.82 -15.45 -9.09
C GLN A 137 -10.11 -15.26 -7.74
N GLN A 138 -8.79 -15.04 -7.75
CA GLN A 138 -8.03 -14.73 -6.53
C GLN A 138 -8.49 -13.43 -5.88
N LEU A 139 -8.74 -12.38 -6.67
CA LEU A 139 -9.30 -11.13 -6.16
C LEU A 139 -10.68 -11.32 -5.53
N ARG A 140 -11.57 -12.10 -6.16
CA ARG A 140 -12.89 -12.42 -5.57
C ARG A 140 -12.77 -13.14 -4.23
N ARG A 141 -11.86 -14.11 -4.11
CA ARG A 141 -11.60 -14.83 -2.85
C ARG A 141 -11.06 -13.86 -1.79
N SER A 142 -10.12 -13.00 -2.16
CA SER A 142 -9.60 -11.97 -1.25
C SER A 142 -10.71 -11.05 -0.73
N TYR A 143 -11.64 -10.63 -1.59
CA TYR A 143 -12.80 -9.83 -1.19
C TYR A 143 -13.70 -10.56 -0.19
N SER A 144 -13.97 -11.84 -0.41
CA SER A 144 -14.75 -12.67 0.52
C SER A 144 -14.09 -12.73 1.90
N GLN A 145 -12.77 -12.94 1.94
CA GLN A 145 -12.01 -12.98 3.20
C GLN A 145 -11.99 -11.61 3.90
N LEU A 146 -11.82 -10.53 3.15
CA LEU A 146 -11.87 -9.16 3.69
C LEU A 146 -13.25 -8.84 4.28
N THR A 147 -14.32 -9.21 3.59
CA THR A 147 -15.70 -9.02 4.08
C THR A 147 -15.97 -9.84 5.34
N GLN A 148 -15.45 -11.06 5.42
CA GLN A 148 -15.58 -11.89 6.61
C GLN A 148 -14.83 -11.29 7.79
N ALA A 149 -13.60 -10.80 7.58
CA ALA A 149 -12.82 -10.12 8.61
C ALA A 149 -13.52 -8.84 9.11
N ASP A 150 -14.11 -8.05 8.21
CA ASP A 150 -14.87 -6.85 8.57
C ASP A 150 -16.05 -7.17 9.51
N ARG A 151 -16.81 -8.20 9.17
CA ARG A 151 -17.91 -8.68 10.03
C ARG A 151 -17.40 -9.15 11.40
N SER A 152 -16.30 -9.91 11.41
CA SER A 152 -15.70 -10.42 12.65
C SER A 152 -15.15 -9.31 13.54
N LEU A 153 -14.51 -8.28 12.98
CA LEU A 153 -14.03 -7.11 13.73
C LEU A 153 -15.15 -6.26 14.33
N LYS A 154 -16.32 -6.24 13.70
CA LYS A 154 -17.52 -5.55 14.20
C LYS A 154 -18.28 -6.36 15.23
N SER A 155 -17.94 -7.63 15.40
CA SER A 155 -18.49 -8.50 16.44
C SER A 155 -17.71 -8.33 17.74
N THR A 156 -18.40 -8.23 18.89
CA THR A 156 -17.76 -8.11 20.20
C THR A 156 -17.20 -9.41 20.77
N SER A 157 -17.43 -10.55 20.08
CA SER A 157 -17.07 -11.89 20.56
C SER A 157 -15.68 -12.38 20.14
N GLN A 158 -15.02 -11.71 19.20
CA GLN A 158 -13.75 -12.16 18.64
C GLN A 158 -12.59 -11.22 18.98
N ASN A 159 -11.41 -11.82 19.20
CA ASN A 159 -10.19 -11.04 19.41
C ASN A 159 -9.78 -10.35 18.08
N PRO A 160 -9.71 -9.02 18.02
CA PRO A 160 -9.41 -8.31 16.78
C PRO A 160 -8.06 -8.66 16.17
N VAL A 161 -7.04 -8.88 17.00
CA VAL A 161 -5.69 -9.27 16.52
C VAL A 161 -5.73 -10.65 15.88
N ALA A 162 -6.41 -11.61 16.50
CA ALA A 162 -6.59 -12.96 15.95
C ALA A 162 -7.36 -12.94 14.62
N VAL A 163 -8.38 -12.10 14.49
CA VAL A 163 -9.11 -11.91 13.23
C VAL A 163 -8.17 -11.43 12.12
N MET A 164 -7.33 -10.44 12.41
CA MET A 164 -6.38 -9.90 11.43
C MET A 164 -5.29 -10.91 11.07
N GLN A 165 -4.77 -11.66 12.03
CA GLN A 165 -3.79 -12.74 11.78
C GLN A 165 -4.38 -13.83 10.89
N THR A 166 -5.61 -14.25 11.16
CA THR A 166 -6.34 -15.22 10.34
C THR A 166 -6.54 -14.72 8.91
N LEU A 167 -6.92 -13.46 8.74
CA LEU A 167 -7.03 -12.81 7.43
C LEU A 167 -5.69 -12.84 6.67
N ILE A 168 -4.60 -12.43 7.31
CA ILE A 168 -3.26 -12.42 6.70
C ILE A 168 -2.85 -13.82 6.23
N LEU A 169 -3.07 -14.83 7.06
CA LEU A 169 -2.78 -16.22 6.70
C LEU A 169 -3.65 -16.68 5.53
N GLY A 170 -4.93 -16.34 5.52
CA GLY A 170 -5.84 -16.66 4.42
C GLY A 170 -5.44 -16.00 3.09
N LEU A 171 -5.05 -14.71 3.13
CA LEU A 171 -4.63 -13.96 1.94
C LEU A 171 -3.26 -14.44 1.40
N THR A 172 -2.41 -14.99 2.25
CA THR A 172 -1.10 -15.52 1.85
C THR A 172 -1.11 -17.00 1.51
N ALA A 173 -2.17 -17.73 1.86
CA ALA A 173 -2.28 -19.14 1.54
C ALA A 173 -2.17 -19.38 0.03
N ASN A 174 -1.36 -20.35 -0.37
CA ASN A 174 -1.31 -20.85 -1.73
C ASN A 174 -2.59 -21.68 -2.00
N ASN A 175 -3.66 -21.01 -2.36
CA ASN A 175 -4.80 -21.69 -2.94
C ASN A 175 -4.43 -22.08 -4.38
N GLN A 176 -3.61 -23.10 -4.53
CA GLN A 176 -3.65 -23.95 -5.72
C GLN A 176 -4.98 -24.68 -5.63
N ALA A 177 -6.04 -24.04 -6.12
CA ALA A 177 -7.23 -24.77 -6.46
C ALA A 177 -7.07 -25.15 -7.91
N SER A 178 -7.02 -26.45 -8.10
CA SER A 178 -7.25 -27.18 -9.33
C SER A 178 -8.28 -26.51 -10.23
#